data_b5df738faa397e0adf738ddb536ca101
#
_entry.id   b5df738faa397e0adf738ddb536ca101
#
_cell.length_a   1.000
_cell.length_b   1.000
_cell.length_c   1.000
_cell.angle_alpha   90.00
_cell.angle_beta   90.00
_cell.angle_gamma   90.00
#
_symmetry.space_group_name_H-M   'P 1'
#
loop_
_entity.id
_entity.type
_entity.pdbx_description
1 polymer ?
#
loop_
_entity_poly.entity_id
_entity_poly.type
_entity_poly.pdbx_seq_one_letter_code
_entity_poly.pdbx_strand_id
1 'polypeptide(L)'
;MTITWLGQAGFLVESSAGTKIMIDPYLSDSLHELNGDDFIRQVPIDERFLDMRPDALVLSHCHADHTDPATLQRLLKDKEPFCVLAPLNTWRDVRARFGGEHNYIQFDRGVQWTLND
;
A
#
# COMPACT_ATOMS: atom_id res chain seq x y z
N MET A 1 -0.75 4.26 19.83
CA MET A 1 -1.01 4.02 18.39
C MET A 1 -1.17 5.37 17.70
N THR A 2 -0.56 5.52 16.56
CA THR A 2 -0.63 6.73 15.74
C THR A 2 -1.19 6.40 14.38
N ILE A 3 -2.12 7.21 13.88
CA ILE A 3 -2.70 7.06 12.55
C ILE A 3 -2.38 8.31 11.75
N THR A 4 -1.75 8.15 10.60
CA THR A 4 -1.41 9.24 9.68
C THR A 4 -2.20 9.06 8.39
N TRP A 5 -2.94 10.09 7.97
CA TRP A 5 -3.63 10.08 6.69
C TRP A 5 -2.64 10.44 5.58
N LEU A 6 -2.56 9.60 4.55
CA LEU A 6 -1.63 9.75 3.43
C LEU A 6 -2.25 10.45 2.22
N GLY A 7 -3.50 10.83 2.32
CA GLY A 7 -4.30 11.32 1.20
C GLY A 7 -5.16 10.22 0.61
N GLN A 8 -6.26 10.60 -0.05
CA GLN A 8 -7.25 9.68 -0.60
C GLN A 8 -7.73 8.71 0.49
N ALA A 9 -7.68 7.42 0.27
CA ALA A 9 -8.06 6.41 1.26
C ALA A 9 -6.86 5.78 1.98
N GLY A 10 -5.67 6.38 1.84
CA GLY A 10 -4.44 5.83 2.38
C GLY A 10 -4.16 6.22 3.82
N PHE A 11 -3.68 5.26 4.60
CA PHE A 11 -3.32 5.48 6.00
C PHE A 11 -2.04 4.74 6.37
N LEU A 12 -1.26 5.35 7.25
CA LEU A 12 -0.18 4.69 7.98
C LEU A 12 -0.60 4.54 9.44
N VAL A 13 -0.58 3.32 9.93
CA VAL A 13 -0.87 3.00 11.33
C VAL A 13 0.40 2.54 12.00
N GLU A 14 0.76 3.17 13.11
CA GLU A 14 1.96 2.82 13.88
C GLU A 14 1.57 2.42 15.29
N SER A 15 2.00 1.23 15.71
CA SER A 15 1.77 0.77 17.08
C SER A 15 2.73 1.43 18.06
N SER A 16 2.45 1.30 19.36
CA SER A 16 3.37 1.79 20.39
C SER A 16 4.72 1.07 20.40
N ALA A 17 4.77 -0.14 19.83
CA ALA A 17 6.01 -0.91 19.68
C ALA A 17 6.80 -0.53 18.42
N GLY A 18 6.26 0.38 17.59
CA GLY A 18 6.93 0.84 16.37
C GLY A 18 6.58 0.05 15.11
N THR A 19 5.64 -0.88 15.18
CA THR A 19 5.16 -1.61 14.00
C THR A 19 4.37 -0.69 13.09
N LYS A 20 4.70 -0.71 11.80
CA LYS A 20 4.11 0.17 10.79
C LYS A 20 3.30 -0.62 9.78
N ILE A 21 2.02 -0.28 9.67
CA ILE A 21 1.10 -0.88 8.69
C ILE A 21 0.61 0.23 7.77
N MET A 22 0.81 0.05 6.48
CA MET A 22 0.35 0.98 5.46
C MET A 22 -0.87 0.39 4.75
N ILE A 23 -1.94 1.17 4.64
CA ILE A 23 -3.22 0.72 4.07
C ILE A 23 -3.54 1.58 2.86
N ASP A 24 -3.79 0.96 1.71
CA ASP A 24 -4.21 1.59 0.46
C ASP A 24 -3.46 2.89 0.12
N PRO A 25 -2.12 2.89 0.14
CA PRO A 25 -1.39 4.12 -0.15
C PRO A 25 -1.55 4.52 -1.61
N TYR A 26 -2.01 5.74 -1.83
CA TYR A 26 -2.04 6.37 -3.14
C TYR A 26 -1.13 7.59 -3.07
N LEU A 27 0.13 7.41 -3.44
CA LEU A 27 1.20 8.40 -3.29
C LEU A 27 1.78 8.80 -4.64
N SER A 28 0.88 9.00 -5.61
CA SER A 28 1.19 9.47 -6.95
C SER A 28 0.04 10.33 -7.46
N ASP A 29 0.10 10.77 -8.69
CA ASP A 29 -1.01 11.44 -9.39
C ASP A 29 -1.38 10.67 -10.65
N SER A 30 -1.26 9.34 -10.61
CA SER A 30 -1.49 8.48 -11.77
C SER A 30 -2.90 8.56 -12.32
N LEU A 31 -3.91 8.75 -11.47
CA LEU A 31 -5.30 8.89 -11.92
C LEU A 31 -5.52 10.19 -12.70
N HIS A 32 -4.85 11.26 -12.33
CA HIS A 32 -4.87 12.51 -13.09
C HIS A 32 -4.29 12.29 -14.50
N GLU A 33 -3.16 11.60 -14.57
CA GLU A 33 -2.50 11.30 -15.84
C GLU A 33 -3.37 10.43 -16.75
N LEU A 34 -4.13 9.49 -16.19
CA LEU A 34 -4.96 8.56 -16.94
C LEU A 34 -6.35 9.09 -17.26
N ASN A 35 -6.96 9.84 -16.35
CA ASN A 35 -8.39 10.17 -16.40
C ASN A 35 -8.69 11.67 -16.45
N GLY A 36 -7.66 12.54 -16.44
CA GLY A 36 -7.83 13.99 -16.62
C GLY A 36 -8.00 14.77 -15.32
N ASP A 37 -8.33 16.06 -15.46
CA ASP A 37 -8.26 17.03 -14.38
C ASP A 37 -9.25 16.79 -13.23
N ASP A 38 -10.34 16.07 -13.46
CA ASP A 38 -11.29 15.73 -12.40
C ASP A 38 -10.68 14.79 -11.36
N PHE A 39 -9.57 14.14 -11.69
CA PHE A 39 -8.87 13.17 -10.84
C PHE A 39 -7.56 13.71 -10.28
N ILE A 40 -7.34 15.01 -10.34
CA ILE A 40 -6.11 15.61 -9.81
C ILE A 40 -6.04 15.40 -8.30
N ARG A 41 -4.86 15.01 -7.83
CA ARG A 41 -4.63 14.80 -6.42
C ARG A 41 -4.73 16.13 -5.65
N GLN A 42 -5.50 16.12 -4.56
CA GLN A 42 -5.74 17.31 -3.75
C GLN A 42 -4.74 17.47 -2.58
N VAL A 43 -4.10 16.39 -2.19
CA VAL A 43 -3.17 16.38 -1.05
C VAL A 43 -1.75 16.23 -1.56
N PRO A 44 -0.80 17.09 -1.15
CA PRO A 44 0.60 16.93 -1.57
C PRO A 44 1.16 15.57 -1.19
N ILE A 45 2.04 15.04 -2.05
CA ILE A 45 2.71 13.77 -1.81
C ILE A 45 3.90 14.02 -0.87
N ASP A 46 3.92 13.32 0.26
CA ASP A 46 5.09 13.28 1.12
C ASP A 46 5.92 12.05 0.75
N GLU A 47 7.02 12.28 0.06
CA GLU A 47 7.86 11.20 -0.46
C GLU A 47 8.54 10.35 0.62
N ARG A 48 8.60 10.82 1.86
CA ARG A 48 9.13 10.02 2.96
C ARG A 48 8.36 8.71 3.11
N PHE A 49 7.05 8.72 2.82
CA PHE A 49 6.24 7.51 2.91
C PHE A 49 6.54 6.50 1.78
N LEU A 50 7.06 6.97 0.65
CA LEU A 50 7.50 6.09 -0.43
C LEU A 50 8.87 5.46 -0.16
N ASP A 51 9.71 6.14 0.60
CA ASP A 51 11.06 5.68 0.91
C ASP A 51 11.10 4.76 2.14
N MET A 52 10.06 4.78 2.96
CA MET A 52 10.02 3.94 4.15
C MET A 52 9.68 2.48 3.81
N ARG A 53 10.12 1.58 4.69
CA ARG A 53 9.74 0.16 4.63
C ARG A 53 8.69 -0.11 5.71
N PRO A 54 7.43 -0.34 5.35
CA PRO A 54 6.44 -0.77 6.35
C PRO A 54 6.69 -2.21 6.76
N ASP A 55 6.14 -2.62 7.89
CA ASP A 55 6.15 -4.03 8.30
C ASP A 55 5.07 -4.81 7.57
N ALA A 56 3.98 -4.14 7.21
CA ALA A 56 2.93 -4.72 6.37
C ALA A 56 2.31 -3.65 5.48
N LEU A 57 1.93 -4.06 4.27
CA LEU A 57 1.14 -3.28 3.33
C LEU A 57 -0.18 -4.02 3.13
N VAL A 58 -1.30 -3.32 3.34
CA VAL A 58 -2.63 -3.89 3.17
C VAL A 58 -3.32 -3.19 2.01
N LEU A 59 -3.76 -3.97 1.04
CA LEU A 59 -4.52 -3.48 -0.11
C LEU A 59 -5.95 -4.00 0.00
N SER A 60 -6.92 -3.09 0.02
CA SER A 60 -8.32 -3.48 0.23
C SER A 60 -8.98 -4.05 -1.02
N HIS A 61 -8.65 -3.50 -2.19
CA HIS A 61 -9.21 -3.97 -3.48
C HIS A 61 -8.39 -3.39 -4.65
N CYS A 62 -8.76 -3.80 -5.87
CA CYS A 62 -7.95 -3.57 -7.08
C CYS A 62 -8.14 -2.21 -7.75
N HIS A 63 -9.01 -1.34 -7.26
CA HIS A 63 -9.19 -0.01 -7.85
C HIS A 63 -7.89 0.80 -7.81
N ALA A 64 -7.66 1.60 -8.84
CA ALA A 64 -6.36 2.26 -9.06
C ALA A 64 -5.97 3.27 -7.99
N ASP A 65 -6.93 3.82 -7.25
CA ASP A 65 -6.65 4.73 -6.13
C ASP A 65 -6.40 3.99 -4.81
N HIS A 66 -6.52 2.67 -4.79
CA HIS A 66 -6.22 1.79 -3.65
C HIS A 66 -5.04 0.88 -3.94
N THR A 67 -4.91 0.41 -5.18
CA THR A 67 -3.80 -0.42 -5.65
C THR A 67 -3.15 0.31 -6.82
N ASP A 68 -2.36 1.33 -6.49
CA ASP A 68 -1.73 2.21 -7.48
C ASP A 68 -0.38 1.66 -7.91
N PRO A 69 -0.22 1.28 -9.19
CA PRO A 69 1.05 0.72 -9.66
C PRO A 69 2.26 1.64 -9.45
N ALA A 70 2.11 2.93 -9.64
CA ALA A 70 3.20 3.89 -9.46
C ALA A 70 3.68 3.93 -8.01
N THR A 71 2.75 3.92 -7.06
CA THR A 71 3.07 3.86 -5.63
C THR A 71 3.73 2.53 -5.27
N LEU A 72 3.14 1.42 -5.72
CA LEU A 72 3.62 0.08 -5.40
C LEU A 72 5.01 -0.19 -5.98
N GLN A 73 5.31 0.34 -7.16
CA GLN A 73 6.64 0.24 -7.74
C GLN A 73 7.70 0.80 -6.79
N ARG A 74 7.43 1.94 -6.16
CA ARG A 74 8.36 2.57 -5.23
C ARG A 74 8.38 1.88 -3.86
N LEU A 75 7.22 1.42 -3.37
CA LEU A 75 7.14 0.77 -2.07
C LEU A 75 7.74 -0.63 -2.05
N LEU A 76 7.62 -1.38 -3.14
CA LEU A 76 8.01 -2.80 -3.18
C LEU A 76 9.40 -3.03 -3.76
N LYS A 77 9.84 -2.18 -4.67
CA LYS A 77 11.11 -2.37 -5.36
C LYS A 77 12.28 -1.98 -4.45
N ASP A 78 13.35 -2.81 -4.49
CA ASP A 78 14.62 -2.56 -3.77
C ASP A 78 14.44 -2.35 -2.26
N LYS A 79 13.43 -2.98 -1.69
CA LYS A 79 13.17 -2.96 -0.25
C LYS A 79 13.41 -4.33 0.36
N GLU A 80 13.86 -4.34 1.61
CA GLU A 80 13.88 -5.58 2.39
C GLU A 80 12.47 -6.18 2.44
N PRO A 81 12.34 -7.53 2.39
CA PRO A 81 11.02 -8.17 2.36
C PRO A 81 10.12 -7.78 3.53
N PHE A 82 8.84 -7.61 3.23
CA PHE A 82 7.81 -7.39 4.24
C PHE A 82 6.49 -8.04 3.78
N CYS A 83 5.47 -8.01 4.63
CA CYS A 83 4.19 -8.64 4.35
C CYS A 83 3.32 -7.75 3.45
N VAL A 84 2.72 -8.34 2.41
CA VAL A 84 1.75 -7.69 1.53
C VAL A 84 0.46 -8.49 1.58
N LEU A 85 -0.60 -7.89 2.11
CA LEU A 85 -1.88 -8.55 2.33
C LEU A 85 -2.91 -7.98 1.35
N ALA A 86 -3.57 -8.84 0.59
CA ALA A 86 -4.55 -8.40 -0.39
C ALA A 86 -5.57 -9.51 -0.69
N PRO A 87 -6.82 -9.15 -1.11
CA PRO A 87 -7.79 -10.14 -1.54
C PRO A 87 -7.33 -10.88 -2.81
N LEU A 88 -7.92 -12.02 -3.10
CA LEU A 88 -7.46 -12.96 -4.12
C LEU A 88 -7.03 -12.31 -5.44
N ASN A 89 -7.90 -11.52 -6.07
CA ASN A 89 -7.58 -10.95 -7.38
C ASN A 89 -6.43 -9.96 -7.30
N THR A 90 -6.45 -9.08 -6.32
CA THR A 90 -5.40 -8.09 -6.08
C THR A 90 -4.09 -8.79 -5.71
N TRP A 91 -4.15 -9.78 -4.81
CA TRP A 91 -3.00 -10.59 -4.40
C TRP A 91 -2.31 -11.24 -5.60
N ARG A 92 -3.10 -11.86 -6.48
CA ARG A 92 -2.57 -12.52 -7.68
C ARG A 92 -1.84 -11.54 -8.60
N ASP A 93 -2.47 -10.40 -8.87
CA ASP A 93 -1.93 -9.41 -9.80
C ASP A 93 -0.69 -8.70 -9.24
N VAL A 94 -0.72 -8.30 -7.99
CA VAL A 94 0.40 -7.60 -7.34
C VAL A 94 1.60 -8.53 -7.22
N ARG A 95 1.38 -9.75 -6.78
CA ARG A 95 2.43 -10.76 -6.67
C ARG A 95 3.08 -11.05 -8.03
N ALA A 96 2.29 -11.20 -9.08
CA ALA A 96 2.79 -11.45 -10.42
C ALA A 96 3.54 -10.25 -10.99
N ARG A 97 3.05 -9.04 -10.73
CA ARG A 97 3.60 -7.81 -11.31
C ARG A 97 4.86 -7.33 -10.61
N PHE A 98 4.88 -7.35 -9.28
CA PHE A 98 5.99 -6.79 -8.50
C PHE A 98 6.96 -7.83 -7.97
N GLY A 99 6.50 -9.05 -7.72
CA GLY A 99 7.35 -10.17 -7.33
C GLY A 99 8.27 -9.86 -6.14
N GLY A 100 9.53 -10.19 -6.30
CA GLY A 100 10.54 -10.05 -5.27
C GLY A 100 10.40 -11.11 -4.19
N GLU A 101 10.96 -10.83 -3.03
CA GLU A 101 10.94 -11.76 -1.89
C GLU A 101 9.92 -11.37 -0.82
N HIS A 102 9.02 -10.43 -1.13
CA HIS A 102 7.97 -10.05 -0.19
C HIS A 102 7.04 -11.21 0.10
N ASN A 103 6.51 -11.25 1.32
CA ASN A 103 5.56 -12.27 1.73
C ASN A 103 4.15 -11.83 1.33
N TYR A 104 3.68 -12.31 0.18
CA TYR A 104 2.34 -11.99 -0.34
C TYR A 104 1.31 -12.92 0.29
N ILE A 105 0.39 -12.36 1.06
CA ILE A 105 -0.61 -13.09 1.82
C ILE A 105 -1.98 -12.82 1.24
N GLN A 106 -2.71 -13.89 0.88
CA GLN A 106 -4.10 -13.77 0.47
C GLN A 106 -4.95 -13.45 1.70
N PHE A 107 -5.57 -12.28 1.69
CA PHE A 107 -6.25 -11.72 2.85
C PHE A 107 -7.67 -11.31 2.45
N ASP A 108 -8.58 -12.28 2.50
CA ASP A 108 -9.98 -12.07 2.15
C ASP A 108 -10.83 -11.86 3.41
N ARG A 109 -12.12 -11.56 3.20
CA ARG A 109 -13.06 -11.33 4.29
C ARG A 109 -13.05 -12.49 5.29
N GLY A 110 -12.94 -12.17 6.56
CA GLY A 110 -12.94 -13.16 7.64
C GLY A 110 -11.59 -13.74 7.99
N VAL A 111 -10.55 -13.45 7.19
CA VAL A 111 -9.18 -13.88 7.50
C VAL A 111 -8.57 -12.94 8.53
N GLN A 112 -7.84 -13.50 9.47
CA GLN A 112 -7.07 -12.75 10.46
C GLN A 112 -5.59 -13.02 10.24
N TRP A 113 -4.78 -11.99 10.43
CA TRP A 113 -3.33 -12.10 10.34
C TRP A 113 -2.70 -11.34 11.50
N THR A 114 -1.72 -11.95 12.13
CA THR A 114 -1.01 -11.34 13.26
C THR A 114 0.44 -11.07 12.87
N LEU A 115 0.86 -9.83 13.02
CA LEU A 115 2.27 -9.46 12.92
C LEU A 115 2.96 -9.73 14.26
N ASN A 116 4.22 -10.15 14.18
CA ASN A 116 5.01 -10.48 15.35
C ASN A 116 5.54 -9.22 16.04
N ASP A 117 4.86 -8.80 17.08
CA ASP A 117 5.39 -7.76 17.98
C ASP A 117 4.76 -7.79 19.36
#